data_46c9726b6373fd63f396feb0d48129c1
#
_entry.id   46c9726b6373fd63f396feb0d48129c1
#
_cell.length_a   1.000
_cell.length_b   1.000
_cell.length_c   1.000
_cell.angle_alpha   90.00
_cell.angle_beta   90.00
_cell.angle_gamma   90.00
#
_symmetry.space_group_name_H-M   'P 1'
#
loop_
_entity.id
_entity.type
_entity.pdbx_description
1 polymer ?
#
loop_
_entity_poly.entity_id
_entity_poly.type
_entity_poly.pdbx_seq_one_letter_code
_entity_poly.pdbx_strand_id
1 'polypeptide(L)'
;MQSRHLLYSILVIVCLLFAGALRAQDNPLNDPDLKEMLKEAEKMQKEAGELQKQNPTSPDAKKKLAELEAQAKEEAARQELEEKREKEKLQAALKKQLDAPGPVVLPDWTPATPQFKASGAPEKKIVDDEVRIVQTGESSLTPKQLADGWEAAAVAAKNLNHGRNNISVNGKLTTIMFLSTRTDPVQEVKLEASREPGGKITEVEISSPLPKPEIQTE
;
A
#
# COMPACT_ATOMS: atom_id res chain seq x y z
N MET A 1 -40.88 -6.51 8.19
CA MET A 1 -39.74 -6.80 7.27
C MET A 1 -38.78 -5.62 7.14
N GLN A 2 -39.14 -4.39 7.36
CA GLN A 2 -38.27 -3.19 7.24
C GLN A 2 -37.12 -3.09 8.26
N SER A 3 -37.27 -3.69 9.45
CA SER A 3 -36.26 -3.64 10.52
C SER A 3 -34.93 -4.36 10.20
N ARG A 4 -34.95 -5.38 9.34
CA ARG A 4 -33.74 -6.12 8.95
C ARG A 4 -32.85 -5.37 7.96
N HIS A 5 -33.43 -4.55 7.08
CA HIS A 5 -32.67 -3.76 6.12
C HIS A 5 -31.89 -2.61 6.79
N LEU A 6 -32.43 -2.07 7.88
CA LEU A 6 -31.77 -1.00 8.64
C LEU A 6 -30.50 -1.49 9.36
N LEU A 7 -30.55 -2.70 9.96
CA LEU A 7 -29.38 -3.33 10.58
C LEU A 7 -28.27 -3.64 9.58
N TYR A 8 -28.66 -4.07 8.37
CA TYR A 8 -27.69 -4.31 7.29
C TYR A 8 -27.02 -3.02 6.82
N SER A 9 -27.76 -1.91 6.74
CA SER A 9 -27.20 -0.62 6.32
C SER A 9 -26.20 -0.08 7.34
N ILE A 10 -26.50 -0.14 8.63
CA ILE A 10 -25.59 0.29 9.71
C ILE A 10 -24.35 -0.63 9.76
N LEU A 11 -24.52 -1.93 9.62
CA LEU A 11 -23.42 -2.89 9.61
C LEU A 11 -22.49 -2.67 8.40
N VAL A 12 -23.06 -2.37 7.24
CA VAL A 12 -22.29 -2.07 6.02
C VAL A 12 -21.50 -0.77 6.17
N ILE A 13 -22.05 0.27 6.76
CA ILE A 13 -21.37 1.55 7.01
C ILE A 13 -20.21 1.33 7.99
N VAL A 14 -20.43 0.60 9.09
CA VAL A 14 -19.38 0.27 10.06
C VAL A 14 -18.29 -0.60 9.40
N CYS A 15 -18.62 -1.58 8.57
CA CYS A 15 -17.65 -2.39 7.85
C CYS A 15 -16.86 -1.59 6.80
N LEU A 16 -17.45 -0.60 6.14
CA LEU A 16 -16.76 0.27 5.19
C LEU A 16 -15.78 1.21 5.89
N LEU A 17 -16.14 1.73 7.06
CA LEU A 17 -15.24 2.53 7.91
C LEU A 17 -14.04 1.70 8.38
N PHE A 18 -14.25 0.43 8.74
CA PHE A 18 -13.16 -0.49 9.12
C PHE A 18 -12.26 -0.90 7.96
N ALA A 19 -12.79 -1.05 6.75
CA ALA A 19 -11.99 -1.48 5.59
C ALA A 19 -11.00 -0.40 5.13
N GLY A 20 -11.32 0.88 5.34
CA GLY A 20 -10.41 2.00 5.06
C GLY A 20 -9.22 2.05 6.02
N ALA A 21 -9.48 1.88 7.32
CA ALA A 21 -8.47 1.98 8.36
C ALA A 21 -7.42 0.83 8.35
N LEU A 22 -7.80 -0.36 7.89
CA LEU A 22 -6.91 -1.53 7.85
C LEU A 22 -5.85 -1.49 6.74
N ARG A 23 -5.91 -0.54 5.83
CA ARG A 23 -4.98 -0.48 4.68
C ARG A 23 -3.71 0.33 4.91
N ALA A 24 -3.61 1.07 6.00
CA ALA A 24 -2.61 2.14 6.11
C ALA A 24 -1.45 1.93 7.09
N GLN A 25 -1.42 0.90 7.98
CA GLN A 25 -0.37 0.83 8.99
C GLN A 25 0.05 -0.60 9.39
N ASP A 26 1.35 -0.76 9.64
CA ASP A 26 1.98 -2.02 10.11
C ASP A 26 1.53 -2.49 11.50
N ASN A 27 0.82 -1.67 12.28
CA ASN A 27 0.24 -2.06 13.57
C ASN A 27 -0.96 -1.19 13.98
N PRO A 28 -2.15 -1.39 13.39
CA PRO A 28 -3.32 -0.53 13.60
C PRO A 28 -3.87 -0.56 15.05
N LEU A 29 -3.52 -1.57 15.85
CA LEU A 29 -4.06 -1.74 17.20
C LEU A 29 -3.49 -0.76 18.24
N ASN A 30 -2.42 -0.04 17.95
CA ASN A 30 -1.79 0.91 18.89
C ASN A 30 -2.05 2.38 18.58
N ASP A 31 -2.76 2.70 17.50
CA ASP A 31 -3.10 4.06 17.13
C ASP A 31 -4.15 4.62 18.12
N PRO A 32 -3.86 5.73 18.83
CA PRO A 32 -4.79 6.34 19.76
C PRO A 32 -6.06 6.83 19.08
N ASP A 33 -5.96 7.34 17.85
CA ASP A 33 -7.09 7.87 17.10
C ASP A 33 -8.02 6.74 16.66
N LEU A 34 -7.46 5.59 16.29
CA LEU A 34 -8.23 4.40 15.95
C LEU A 34 -8.98 3.81 17.16
N LYS A 35 -8.37 3.90 18.35
CA LYS A 35 -9.04 3.50 19.60
C LYS A 35 -10.18 4.43 19.99
N GLU A 36 -10.08 5.70 19.69
CA GLU A 36 -11.13 6.67 19.93
C GLU A 36 -12.28 6.48 18.99
N MET A 37 -12.01 6.29 17.69
CA MET A 37 -13.01 5.94 16.67
C MET A 37 -13.74 4.64 16.99
N LEU A 38 -13.04 3.60 17.46
CA LEU A 38 -13.64 2.34 17.92
C LEU A 38 -14.62 2.55 19.07
N LYS A 39 -14.25 3.37 20.05
CA LYS A 39 -15.11 3.69 21.19
C LYS A 39 -16.35 4.47 20.77
N GLU A 40 -16.22 5.40 19.82
CA GLU A 40 -17.36 6.14 19.28
C GLU A 40 -18.29 5.23 18.48
N ALA A 41 -17.73 4.34 17.63
CA ALA A 41 -18.51 3.36 16.89
C ALA A 41 -19.25 2.39 17.83
N GLU A 42 -18.61 1.90 18.90
CA GLU A 42 -19.26 1.09 19.93
C GLU A 42 -20.38 1.83 20.66
N LYS A 43 -20.17 3.12 20.95
CA LYS A 43 -21.17 3.97 21.59
C LYS A 43 -22.38 4.18 20.70
N MET A 44 -22.17 4.50 19.42
CA MET A 44 -23.25 4.63 18.44
C MET A 44 -24.01 3.31 18.24
N GLN A 45 -23.32 2.18 18.20
CA GLN A 45 -23.94 0.86 18.10
C GLN A 45 -24.78 0.51 19.33
N LYS A 46 -24.33 0.90 20.53
CA LYS A 46 -25.07 0.71 21.78
C LYS A 46 -26.32 1.58 21.84
N GLU A 47 -26.21 2.85 21.47
CA GLU A 47 -27.33 3.79 21.40
C GLU A 47 -28.37 3.36 20.35
N ALA A 48 -27.94 2.91 19.18
CA ALA A 48 -28.82 2.34 18.17
C ALA A 48 -29.53 1.06 18.66
N GLY A 49 -28.82 0.20 19.40
CA GLY A 49 -29.41 -1.01 20.01
C GLY A 49 -30.41 -0.72 21.13
N GLU A 50 -30.21 0.33 21.90
CA GLU A 50 -31.15 0.77 22.94
C GLU A 50 -32.40 1.42 22.35
N LEU A 51 -32.26 2.19 21.27
CA LEU A 51 -33.36 2.76 20.51
C LEU A 51 -34.23 1.68 19.84
N GLN A 52 -33.66 0.55 19.44
CA GLN A 52 -34.41 -0.58 18.90
C GLN A 52 -35.24 -1.32 19.96
N LYS A 53 -34.82 -1.30 21.24
CA LYS A 53 -35.56 -1.90 22.37
C LYS A 53 -36.71 -1.02 22.83
N GLN A 54 -36.64 0.29 22.59
CA GLN A 54 -37.69 1.23 22.87
C GLN A 54 -38.59 1.35 21.62
N ASN A 55 -39.77 0.78 21.67
CA ASN A 55 -40.82 0.78 20.65
C ASN A 55 -40.51 1.56 19.35
N PRO A 56 -40.09 0.89 18.24
CA PRO A 56 -39.54 1.54 17.04
C PRO A 56 -40.54 2.42 16.26
N THR A 57 -41.78 2.51 16.72
CA THR A 57 -42.86 3.32 16.14
C THR A 57 -43.04 4.69 16.81
N SER A 58 -42.32 4.99 17.90
CA SER A 58 -42.39 6.31 18.53
C SER A 58 -41.84 7.39 17.60
N PRO A 59 -42.52 8.55 17.46
CA PRO A 59 -42.03 9.69 16.69
C PRO A 59 -40.66 10.16 17.10
N ASP A 60 -40.32 10.10 18.39
CA ASP A 60 -39.03 10.51 18.95
C ASP A 60 -37.90 9.54 18.59
N ALA A 61 -38.17 8.23 18.55
CA ALA A 61 -37.18 7.23 18.12
C ALA A 61 -36.86 7.40 16.63
N LYS A 62 -37.86 7.69 15.80
CA LYS A 62 -37.64 7.97 14.36
C LYS A 62 -36.82 9.24 14.14
N LYS A 63 -37.05 10.29 14.93
CA LYS A 63 -36.36 11.56 14.84
C LYS A 63 -34.85 11.37 15.22
N LYS A 64 -34.60 10.70 16.36
CA LYS A 64 -33.22 10.38 16.77
C LYS A 64 -32.48 9.51 15.78
N LEU A 65 -33.14 8.52 15.17
CA LEU A 65 -32.53 7.67 14.16
C LEU A 65 -32.17 8.48 12.91
N ALA A 66 -33.01 9.38 12.46
CA ALA A 66 -32.75 10.26 11.33
C ALA A 66 -31.59 11.23 11.61
N GLU A 67 -31.48 11.73 12.85
CA GLU A 67 -30.36 12.56 13.29
C GLU A 67 -29.03 11.78 13.29
N LEU A 68 -29.01 10.54 13.79
CA LEU A 68 -27.82 9.67 13.76
C LEU A 68 -27.41 9.29 12.33
N GLU A 69 -28.36 9.01 11.44
CA GLU A 69 -28.07 8.77 10.03
C GLU A 69 -27.52 10.01 9.33
N ALA A 70 -27.99 11.19 9.67
CA ALA A 70 -27.49 12.45 9.13
C ALA A 70 -26.05 12.72 9.60
N GLN A 71 -25.76 12.52 10.89
CA GLN A 71 -24.42 12.65 11.47
C GLN A 71 -23.45 11.66 10.85
N ALA A 72 -23.82 10.39 10.73
CA ALA A 72 -22.96 9.37 10.11
C ALA A 72 -22.64 9.68 8.63
N LYS A 73 -23.60 10.24 7.88
CA LYS A 73 -23.36 10.68 6.50
C LYS A 73 -22.43 11.89 6.42
N GLU A 74 -22.60 12.85 7.33
CA GLU A 74 -21.74 14.03 7.37
C GLU A 74 -20.30 13.67 7.73
N GLU A 75 -20.12 12.76 8.69
CA GLU A 75 -18.82 12.27 9.10
C GLU A 75 -18.12 11.45 8.00
N ALA A 76 -18.87 10.57 7.32
CA ALA A 76 -18.34 9.83 6.17
C ALA A 76 -17.93 10.77 5.02
N ALA A 77 -18.70 11.81 4.74
CA ALA A 77 -18.37 12.81 3.72
C ALA A 77 -17.12 13.64 4.12
N ARG A 78 -16.96 13.92 5.41
CA ARG A 78 -15.77 14.62 5.92
C ARG A 78 -14.52 13.76 5.78
N GLN A 79 -14.59 12.48 6.15
CA GLN A 79 -13.49 11.53 6.01
C GLN A 79 -13.08 11.36 4.55
N GLU A 80 -14.05 11.18 3.64
CA GLU A 80 -13.77 11.09 2.20
C GLU A 80 -13.06 12.35 1.67
N LEU A 81 -13.46 13.52 2.16
CA LEU A 81 -12.82 14.78 1.77
C LEU A 81 -11.38 14.89 2.32
N GLU A 82 -11.14 14.45 3.55
CA GLU A 82 -9.81 14.42 4.16
C GLU A 82 -8.89 13.45 3.43
N GLU A 83 -9.34 12.21 3.18
CA GLU A 83 -8.59 11.23 2.39
C GLU A 83 -8.23 11.76 0.99
N LYS A 84 -9.16 12.43 0.34
CA LYS A 84 -8.91 13.05 -0.96
C LYS A 84 -7.83 14.11 -0.90
N ARG A 85 -7.87 14.98 0.13
CA ARG A 85 -6.87 16.02 0.34
C ARG A 85 -5.49 15.43 0.64
N GLU A 86 -5.42 14.40 1.46
CA GLU A 86 -4.16 13.70 1.76
C GLU A 86 -3.58 13.06 0.52
N LYS A 87 -4.41 12.40 -0.28
CA LYS A 87 -4.00 11.81 -1.55
C LYS A 87 -3.49 12.86 -2.54
N GLU A 88 -4.16 14.02 -2.63
CA GLU A 88 -3.71 15.13 -3.46
C GLU A 88 -2.36 15.72 -2.98
N LYS A 89 -2.17 15.87 -1.66
CA LYS A 89 -0.90 16.30 -1.05
C LYS A 89 0.22 15.29 -1.35
N LEU A 90 -0.06 14.00 -1.18
CA LEU A 90 0.91 12.94 -1.49
C LEU A 90 1.30 12.97 -2.97
N GLN A 91 0.34 13.03 -3.87
CA GLN A 91 0.62 13.10 -5.31
C GLN A 91 1.44 14.34 -5.70
N ALA A 92 1.16 15.49 -5.09
CA ALA A 92 1.94 16.71 -5.31
C ALA A 92 3.39 16.56 -4.79
N ALA A 93 3.57 15.95 -3.62
CA ALA A 93 4.88 15.67 -3.04
C ALA A 93 5.69 14.67 -3.90
N LEU A 94 5.05 13.59 -4.36
CA LEU A 94 5.66 12.61 -5.25
C LEU A 94 6.08 13.24 -6.58
N LYS A 95 5.24 14.07 -7.17
CA LYS A 95 5.57 14.79 -8.40
C LYS A 95 6.76 15.73 -8.20
N LYS A 96 6.79 16.48 -7.09
CA LYS A 96 7.94 17.35 -6.75
C LYS A 96 9.23 16.54 -6.60
N GLN A 97 9.16 15.36 -6.00
CA GLN A 97 10.30 14.46 -5.85
C GLN A 97 10.74 13.85 -7.20
N LEU A 98 9.79 13.50 -8.06
CA LEU A 98 10.05 13.01 -9.40
C LEU A 98 10.84 14.02 -10.23
N ASP A 99 10.41 15.29 -10.19
CA ASP A 99 11.00 16.40 -10.95
C ASP A 99 12.27 16.98 -10.28
N ALA A 100 12.56 16.60 -9.04
CA ALA A 100 13.72 17.13 -8.31
C ALA A 100 15.02 16.75 -9.02
N PRO A 101 15.97 17.69 -9.19
CA PRO A 101 17.28 17.38 -9.75
C PRO A 101 18.06 16.45 -8.80
N GLY A 102 18.88 15.58 -9.37
CA GLY A 102 19.74 14.68 -8.60
C GLY A 102 20.18 13.47 -9.42
N PRO A 103 21.15 12.70 -8.90
CA PRO A 103 21.62 11.51 -9.60
C PRO A 103 20.50 10.46 -9.67
N VAL A 104 20.33 9.89 -10.87
CA VAL A 104 19.39 8.79 -11.10
C VAL A 104 20.22 7.53 -11.26
N VAL A 105 20.63 6.99 -10.11
CA VAL A 105 21.48 5.80 -10.05
C VAL A 105 20.95 4.83 -8.99
N LEU A 106 21.02 3.55 -9.27
CA LEU A 106 20.75 2.52 -8.26
C LEU A 106 21.83 2.57 -7.17
N PRO A 107 21.53 2.11 -5.94
CA PRO A 107 22.55 2.01 -4.89
C PRO A 107 23.77 1.21 -5.33
N ASP A 108 24.97 1.65 -4.94
CA ASP A 108 26.26 1.03 -5.35
C ASP A 108 26.38 -0.43 -4.89
N TRP A 109 25.67 -0.81 -3.84
CA TRP A 109 25.64 -2.18 -3.34
C TRP A 109 24.64 -3.09 -4.08
N THR A 110 23.92 -2.57 -5.10
CA THR A 110 23.01 -3.37 -5.92
C THR A 110 23.78 -4.50 -6.59
N PRO A 111 23.39 -5.77 -6.43
CA PRO A 111 24.11 -6.87 -7.06
C PRO A 111 24.13 -6.76 -8.58
N ALA A 112 25.26 -7.11 -9.18
CA ALA A 112 25.34 -7.26 -10.62
C ALA A 112 24.33 -8.31 -11.10
N THR A 113 23.53 -7.97 -12.09
CA THR A 113 22.56 -8.89 -12.68
C THR A 113 23.20 -9.62 -13.86
N PRO A 114 23.41 -10.94 -13.77
CA PRO A 114 24.10 -11.67 -14.82
C PRO A 114 23.35 -11.61 -16.15
N GLN A 115 24.07 -11.44 -17.25
CA GLN A 115 23.52 -11.37 -18.62
C GLN A 115 22.40 -10.34 -18.79
N PHE A 116 22.38 -9.32 -17.94
CA PHE A 116 21.43 -8.22 -18.05
C PHE A 116 21.87 -7.23 -19.12
N LYS A 117 20.97 -6.98 -20.05
CA LYS A 117 21.12 -5.95 -21.07
C LYS A 117 20.11 -4.85 -20.80
N ALA A 118 20.58 -3.74 -20.25
CA ALA A 118 19.73 -2.59 -19.97
C ALA A 118 19.12 -2.02 -21.26
N SER A 119 17.85 -1.66 -21.22
CA SER A 119 17.12 -0.98 -22.30
C SER A 119 17.45 0.50 -22.38
N GLY A 120 18.04 1.08 -21.33
CA GLY A 120 18.38 2.50 -21.23
C GLY A 120 19.07 2.82 -19.91
N ALA A 121 19.28 4.12 -19.67
CA ALA A 121 19.73 4.59 -18.35
C ALA A 121 18.62 4.41 -17.32
N PRO A 122 18.94 4.34 -16.02
CA PRO A 122 17.94 4.39 -14.96
C PRO A 122 17.11 5.67 -15.03
N GLU A 123 15.85 5.58 -14.69
CA GLU A 123 14.91 6.72 -14.68
C GLU A 123 14.11 6.75 -13.38
N LYS A 124 13.57 7.92 -13.01
CA LYS A 124 12.65 8.04 -11.89
C LYS A 124 11.24 7.74 -12.38
N LYS A 125 10.50 6.92 -11.62
CA LYS A 125 9.08 6.62 -11.83
C LYS A 125 8.32 6.66 -10.52
N ILE A 126 7.02 6.95 -10.58
CA ILE A 126 6.12 6.73 -9.46
C ILE A 126 5.57 5.32 -9.61
N VAL A 127 5.81 4.48 -8.62
CA VAL A 127 5.36 3.08 -8.54
C VAL A 127 4.84 2.84 -7.13
N ASP A 128 3.58 2.38 -6.98
CA ASP A 128 2.97 2.08 -5.69
C ASP A 128 3.05 3.24 -4.67
N ASP A 129 2.71 4.46 -5.13
CA ASP A 129 2.75 5.69 -4.34
C ASP A 129 4.14 6.03 -3.76
N GLU A 130 5.20 5.59 -4.43
CA GLU A 130 6.60 5.94 -4.13
C GLU A 130 7.34 6.38 -5.39
N VAL A 131 8.27 7.33 -5.26
CA VAL A 131 9.21 7.61 -6.34
C VAL A 131 10.35 6.60 -6.27
N ARG A 132 10.53 5.84 -7.33
CA ARG A 132 11.59 4.84 -7.46
C ARG A 132 12.55 5.19 -8.59
N ILE A 133 13.82 4.85 -8.41
CA ILE A 133 14.78 4.75 -9.50
C ILE A 133 14.58 3.37 -10.12
N VAL A 134 14.27 3.33 -11.40
CA VAL A 134 13.94 2.10 -12.12
C VAL A 134 14.89 1.93 -13.29
N GLN A 135 15.46 0.74 -13.43
CA GLN A 135 16.23 0.31 -14.59
C GLN A 135 15.59 -0.94 -15.19
N THR A 136 15.20 -0.87 -16.44
CA THR A 136 14.61 -1.98 -17.18
C THR A 136 15.61 -2.59 -18.16
N GLY A 137 15.39 -3.84 -18.51
CA GLY A 137 16.21 -4.54 -19.49
C GLY A 137 15.78 -5.99 -19.69
N GLU A 138 16.64 -6.75 -20.31
CA GLU A 138 16.39 -8.14 -20.68
C GLU A 138 17.55 -9.04 -20.21
N SER A 139 17.25 -10.32 -19.98
CA SER A 139 18.24 -11.36 -19.73
C SER A 139 17.86 -12.67 -20.41
N SER A 140 18.85 -13.45 -20.81
CA SER A 140 18.66 -14.82 -21.30
C SER A 140 18.46 -15.84 -20.17
N LEU A 141 18.83 -15.48 -18.93
CA LEU A 141 18.62 -16.32 -17.75
C LEU A 141 17.13 -16.37 -17.37
N THR A 142 16.70 -17.46 -16.77
CA THR A 142 15.35 -17.58 -16.22
C THR A 142 15.15 -16.68 -15.01
N PRO A 143 13.90 -16.29 -14.68
CA PRO A 143 13.60 -15.53 -13.48
C PRO A 143 14.18 -16.16 -12.21
N LYS A 144 14.12 -17.50 -12.11
CA LYS A 144 14.71 -18.25 -11.01
C LYS A 144 16.24 -18.06 -10.94
N GLN A 145 16.96 -18.22 -12.05
CA GLN A 145 18.44 -18.10 -12.08
C GLN A 145 18.89 -16.69 -11.72
N LEU A 146 18.15 -15.66 -12.14
CA LEU A 146 18.43 -14.27 -11.76
C LEU A 146 18.28 -14.07 -10.25
N ALA A 147 17.17 -14.55 -9.68
CA ALA A 147 16.94 -14.46 -8.24
C ALA A 147 17.98 -15.27 -7.43
N ASP A 148 18.33 -16.48 -7.87
CA ASP A 148 19.36 -17.31 -7.23
C ASP A 148 20.72 -16.57 -7.20
N GLY A 149 21.06 -15.85 -8.28
CA GLY A 149 22.29 -15.03 -8.34
C GLY A 149 22.27 -13.86 -7.35
N TRP A 150 21.14 -13.19 -7.23
CA TRP A 150 20.95 -12.10 -6.26
C TRP A 150 20.95 -12.60 -4.82
N GLU A 151 20.31 -13.72 -4.55
CA GLU A 151 20.32 -14.36 -3.23
C GLU A 151 21.75 -14.74 -2.81
N ALA A 152 22.53 -15.34 -3.73
CA ALA A 152 23.92 -15.68 -3.47
C ALA A 152 24.77 -14.43 -3.16
N ALA A 153 24.56 -13.32 -3.89
CA ALA A 153 25.23 -12.06 -3.63
C ALA A 153 24.86 -11.47 -2.26
N ALA A 154 23.58 -11.51 -1.88
CA ALA A 154 23.10 -11.05 -0.58
C ALA A 154 23.72 -11.86 0.58
N VAL A 155 23.76 -13.19 0.44
CA VAL A 155 24.39 -14.08 1.42
C VAL A 155 25.88 -13.78 1.55
N ALA A 156 26.58 -13.57 0.44
CA ALA A 156 28.01 -13.24 0.45
C ALA A 156 28.30 -11.89 1.11
N ALA A 157 27.43 -10.91 0.93
CA ALA A 157 27.56 -9.57 1.51
C ALA A 157 27.36 -9.52 3.03
N LYS A 158 26.71 -10.52 3.66
CA LYS A 158 26.45 -10.68 5.11
C LYS A 158 25.66 -9.56 5.82
N ASN A 159 25.61 -8.38 5.22
CA ASN A 159 24.95 -7.18 5.76
C ASN A 159 23.61 -6.88 5.09
N LEU A 160 23.13 -7.77 4.22
CA LEU A 160 21.84 -7.62 3.53
C LEU A 160 20.82 -8.61 4.09
N ASN A 161 19.59 -8.12 4.22
CA ASN A 161 18.41 -8.97 4.32
C ASN A 161 17.92 -9.27 2.91
N HIS A 162 17.29 -10.43 2.73
CA HIS A 162 16.71 -10.79 1.45
C HIS A 162 15.37 -11.50 1.64
N GLY A 163 14.49 -11.32 0.65
CA GLY A 163 13.22 -12.01 0.55
C GLY A 163 12.91 -12.33 -0.91
N ARG A 164 12.17 -13.41 -1.15
CA ARG A 164 11.81 -13.85 -2.48
C ARG A 164 10.36 -14.23 -2.56
N ASN A 165 9.71 -13.83 -3.65
CA ASN A 165 8.36 -14.23 -4.00
C ASN A 165 8.33 -14.75 -5.45
N ASN A 166 7.57 -15.81 -5.70
CA ASN A 166 7.37 -16.37 -7.04
C ASN A 166 5.88 -16.38 -7.34
N ILE A 167 5.51 -15.77 -8.45
CA ILE A 167 4.13 -15.64 -8.90
C ILE A 167 4.01 -16.30 -10.27
N SER A 168 2.96 -17.09 -10.47
CA SER A 168 2.64 -17.63 -11.78
C SER A 168 1.20 -17.26 -12.13
N VAL A 169 1.02 -16.50 -13.21
CA VAL A 169 -0.29 -16.09 -13.70
C VAL A 169 -0.36 -16.43 -15.19
N ASN A 170 -1.33 -17.24 -15.57
CA ASN A 170 -1.52 -17.68 -16.96
C ASN A 170 -0.26 -18.28 -17.60
N GLY A 171 0.58 -18.95 -16.81
CA GLY A 171 1.84 -19.54 -17.24
C GLY A 171 3.02 -18.57 -17.34
N LYS A 172 2.81 -17.25 -17.23
CA LYS A 172 3.89 -16.26 -17.06
C LYS A 172 4.49 -16.43 -15.67
N LEU A 173 5.79 -16.66 -15.62
CA LEU A 173 6.54 -16.77 -14.38
C LEU A 173 7.14 -15.42 -14.03
N THR A 174 6.83 -14.91 -12.83
CA THR A 174 7.44 -13.70 -12.27
C THR A 174 8.11 -14.07 -10.95
N THR A 175 9.38 -13.73 -10.82
CA THR A 175 10.12 -13.84 -9.55
C THR A 175 10.47 -12.43 -9.09
N ILE A 176 10.14 -12.14 -7.84
CA ILE A 176 10.45 -10.87 -7.19
C ILE A 176 11.46 -11.17 -6.08
N MET A 177 12.57 -10.45 -6.09
CA MET A 177 13.62 -10.52 -5.07
C MET A 177 13.75 -9.16 -4.41
N PHE A 178 13.72 -9.12 -3.09
CA PHE A 178 13.93 -7.92 -2.28
C PHE A 178 15.24 -8.04 -1.54
N LEU A 179 16.03 -7.01 -1.59
CA LEU A 179 17.25 -6.85 -0.78
C LEU A 179 17.15 -5.55 0.00
N SER A 180 17.55 -5.58 1.26
CA SER A 180 17.65 -4.37 2.06
C SER A 180 18.90 -4.37 2.93
N THR A 181 19.47 -3.17 3.16
CA THR A 181 20.56 -3.00 4.11
C THR A 181 20.07 -3.19 5.54
N ARG A 182 20.99 -3.62 6.42
CA ARG A 182 20.74 -3.68 7.88
C ARG A 182 21.12 -2.40 8.61
N THR A 183 21.57 -1.39 7.87
CA THR A 183 22.00 -0.09 8.41
C THR A 183 20.86 0.92 8.38
N ASP A 184 20.95 1.94 9.20
CA ASP A 184 20.05 3.08 9.18
C ASP A 184 20.71 4.26 8.42
N PRO A 185 20.06 4.89 7.43
CA PRO A 185 18.74 4.54 6.91
C PRO A 185 18.73 3.22 6.12
N VAL A 186 17.65 2.46 6.24
CA VAL A 186 17.45 1.24 5.44
C VAL A 186 17.31 1.62 3.98
N GLN A 187 18.15 1.04 3.14
CA GLN A 187 18.05 1.13 1.69
C GLN A 187 17.52 -0.18 1.13
N GLU A 188 16.70 -0.11 0.12
CA GLU A 188 16.05 -1.26 -0.49
C GLU A 188 16.27 -1.29 -2.00
N VAL A 189 16.45 -2.48 -2.54
CA VAL A 189 16.45 -2.74 -3.98
C VAL A 189 15.58 -3.95 -4.28
N LYS A 190 14.73 -3.82 -5.29
CA LYS A 190 13.87 -4.88 -5.80
C LYS A 190 14.34 -5.30 -7.19
N LEU A 191 14.46 -6.60 -7.42
CA LEU A 191 14.53 -7.21 -8.75
C LEU A 191 13.19 -7.85 -9.05
N GLU A 192 12.57 -7.51 -10.16
CA GLU A 192 11.44 -8.20 -10.72
C GLU A 192 11.82 -8.79 -12.08
N ALA A 193 11.72 -10.11 -12.20
CA ALA A 193 12.09 -10.83 -13.41
C ALA A 193 10.89 -11.64 -13.89
N SER A 194 10.45 -11.43 -15.12
CA SER A 194 9.29 -12.12 -15.67
C SER A 194 9.57 -12.72 -17.04
N ARG A 195 8.98 -13.90 -17.29
CA ARG A 195 9.13 -14.61 -18.56
C ARG A 195 7.81 -15.20 -19.01
N GLU A 196 7.47 -14.97 -20.26
CA GLU A 196 6.32 -15.59 -20.91
C GLU A 196 6.50 -17.11 -21.08
N PRO A 197 5.41 -17.89 -21.11
CA PRO A 197 5.45 -19.33 -21.37
C PRO A 197 6.17 -19.65 -22.69
N GLY A 198 7.21 -20.49 -22.61
CA GLY A 198 8.03 -20.83 -23.78
C GLY A 198 8.95 -19.72 -24.29
N GLY A 199 8.93 -18.56 -23.66
CA GLY A 199 9.85 -17.45 -23.96
C GLY A 199 11.30 -17.78 -23.65
N LYS A 200 12.22 -17.20 -24.41
CA LYS A 200 13.68 -17.34 -24.20
C LYS A 200 14.28 -16.14 -23.49
N ILE A 201 13.55 -15.03 -23.43
CA ILE A 201 13.99 -13.77 -22.83
C ILE A 201 13.19 -13.54 -21.56
N THR A 202 13.87 -13.10 -20.52
CA THR A 202 13.31 -12.62 -19.27
C THR A 202 13.34 -11.10 -19.29
N GLU A 203 12.19 -10.48 -19.11
CA GLU A 203 12.09 -9.06 -18.81
C GLU A 203 12.53 -8.83 -17.37
N VAL A 204 13.34 -7.81 -17.17
CA VAL A 204 13.95 -7.51 -15.87
C VAL A 204 13.70 -6.04 -15.52
N GLU A 205 13.20 -5.81 -14.33
CA GLU A 205 13.13 -4.50 -13.72
C GLU A 205 13.91 -4.51 -12.40
N ILE A 206 14.79 -3.54 -12.23
CA ILE A 206 15.52 -3.31 -10.99
C ILE A 206 15.08 -1.95 -10.48
N SER A 207 14.58 -1.87 -9.24
CA SER A 207 14.08 -0.63 -8.70
C SER A 207 14.53 -0.41 -7.25
N SER A 208 14.74 0.86 -6.88
CA SER A 208 15.06 1.28 -5.52
C SER A 208 14.20 2.49 -5.14
N PRO A 209 13.50 2.46 -4.01
CA PRO A 209 12.70 3.60 -3.57
C PRO A 209 13.62 4.77 -3.18
N LEU A 210 13.19 5.98 -3.49
CA LEU A 210 13.75 7.18 -2.88
C LEU A 210 13.17 7.36 -1.47
N PRO A 211 13.88 8.06 -0.56
CA PRO A 211 13.32 8.39 0.75
C PRO A 211 11.93 9.01 0.62
N LYS A 212 11.01 8.62 1.48
CA LYS A 212 9.65 9.19 1.45
C LYS A 212 9.70 10.71 1.57
N PRO A 213 8.92 11.45 0.77
CA PRO A 213 8.88 12.89 0.89
C PRO A 213 8.28 13.28 2.25
N GLU A 214 8.90 14.24 2.94
CA GLU A 214 8.31 14.82 4.14
C GLU A 214 7.07 15.62 3.74
N ILE A 215 5.91 15.14 4.15
CA ILE A 215 4.65 15.87 4.04
C ILE A 215 4.61 16.83 5.22
N GLN A 216 4.83 18.12 4.97
CA GLN A 216 4.64 19.14 6.00
C GLN A 216 3.15 19.19 6.37
N THR A 217 2.85 18.77 7.58
CA THR A 217 1.54 18.98 8.23
C THR A 217 1.52 20.44 8.71
N GLU A 218 0.82 21.30 7.98
CA GLU A 218 0.45 22.62 8.48
C GLU A 218 -0.72 22.55 9.45
#